data_2a1d61ddbd2987f059115f1e59ea8d6c
#
_entry.id   2a1d61ddbd2987f059115f1e59ea8d6c
#
_cell.length_a   1.000
_cell.length_b   1.000
_cell.length_c   1.000
_cell.angle_alpha   90.00
_cell.angle_beta   90.00
_cell.angle_gamma   90.00
#
_symmetry.space_group_name_H-M   'P 1'
#
loop_
_entity.id
_entity.type
_entity.pdbx_description
1 polymer ?
#
loop_
_entity_poly.entity_id
_entity_poly.type
_entity_poly.pdbx_seq_one_letter_code
_entity_poly.pdbx_strand_id
1 'polypeptide(L)'
;IELNLDANGVDLCVGCTYKYGNSGPGSPAWLYVSKRVQSELQVPIQGWFAQDAQFEMGPVFERSQTIRGFQIASPSLMGIRCVQTAFSMIKEAGIDAIAHKAAVGTQMMIELYDEWLAPLGIELNTSRDPKERGGHISLVHPDAAQICVALRTMANVIPDYRTPNSIRLAISPLPTSYVEIWDGFARMRDLVASGRYKEVKEGGSRVT
;
A
#
# COMPACT_ATOMS: atom_id res chain seq x y z
N ILE A 1 6.93 -2.21 7.80
CA ILE A 1 6.79 -1.99 9.25
C ILE A 1 6.31 -3.29 9.85
N GLU A 2 7.02 -3.76 10.85
CA GLU A 2 6.59 -4.84 11.72
C GLU A 2 5.45 -4.36 12.61
N LEU A 3 4.34 -5.11 12.64
CA LEU A 3 3.19 -4.84 13.50
C LEU A 3 2.84 -6.09 14.28
N ASN A 4 2.87 -5.98 15.60
CA ASN A 4 2.33 -7.01 16.49
C ASN A 4 0.99 -6.52 17.05
N LEU A 5 -0.09 -6.92 16.41
CA LEU A 5 -1.43 -6.43 16.76
C LEU A 5 -1.85 -6.86 18.17
N ASP A 6 -1.52 -8.09 18.58
CA ASP A 6 -1.83 -8.60 19.93
C ASP A 6 -1.05 -7.83 21.01
N ALA A 7 0.27 -7.68 20.84
CA ALA A 7 1.12 -6.99 21.81
C ALA A 7 0.78 -5.49 21.92
N ASN A 8 0.30 -4.89 20.83
CA ASN A 8 -0.12 -3.48 20.80
C ASN A 8 -1.58 -3.27 21.26
N GLY A 9 -2.25 -4.31 21.71
CA GLY A 9 -3.61 -4.23 22.24
C GLY A 9 -4.68 -3.83 21.22
N VAL A 10 -4.45 -4.11 19.94
CA VAL A 10 -5.40 -3.77 18.86
C VAL A 10 -6.58 -4.75 18.89
N ASP A 11 -7.81 -4.23 18.91
CA ASP A 11 -9.02 -5.05 18.86
C ASP A 11 -9.41 -5.46 17.46
N LEU A 12 -9.37 -4.52 16.52
CA LEU A 12 -9.79 -4.71 15.14
C LEU A 12 -8.75 -4.10 14.19
N CYS A 13 -8.43 -4.81 13.11
CA CYS A 13 -7.62 -4.28 12.04
C CYS A 13 -8.06 -4.85 10.69
N VAL A 14 -8.01 -4.03 9.67
CA VAL A 14 -8.32 -4.43 8.29
C VAL A 14 -7.22 -3.99 7.35
N GLY A 15 -7.02 -4.74 6.29
CA GLY A 15 -6.06 -4.36 5.27
C GLY A 15 -6.31 -5.07 3.95
N CYS A 16 -5.76 -4.48 2.90
CA CYS A 16 -5.75 -5.13 1.59
C CYS A 16 -4.47 -5.95 1.40
N THR A 17 -4.59 -7.03 0.63
CA THR A 17 -3.45 -7.90 0.30
C THR A 17 -2.79 -7.52 -1.01
N TYR A 18 -3.50 -6.80 -1.90
CA TYR A 18 -3.08 -6.54 -3.27
C TYR A 18 -2.02 -5.43 -3.42
N LYS A 19 -1.86 -4.56 -2.41
CA LYS A 19 -0.87 -3.47 -2.45
C LYS A 19 0.48 -3.97 -1.94
N TYR A 20 0.83 -3.65 -0.70
CA TYR A 20 2.10 -4.01 -0.07
C TYR A 20 2.29 -5.53 0.07
N GLY A 21 1.19 -6.28 0.19
CA GLY A 21 1.19 -7.75 0.18
C GLY A 21 1.46 -8.38 -1.18
N ASN A 22 1.55 -7.61 -2.27
CA ASN A 22 1.90 -8.03 -3.62
C ASN A 22 1.01 -9.13 -4.24
N SER A 23 -0.20 -9.35 -3.72
CA SER A 23 -1.08 -10.42 -4.19
C SER A 23 -1.88 -10.06 -5.46
N GLY A 24 -1.74 -8.83 -5.94
CA GLY A 24 -2.37 -8.35 -7.18
C GLY A 24 -3.85 -7.98 -7.06
N PRO A 25 -4.40 -7.32 -8.08
CA PRO A 25 -5.80 -6.88 -8.10
C PRO A 25 -6.77 -8.06 -8.00
N GLY A 26 -7.88 -7.86 -7.30
CA GLY A 26 -8.90 -8.90 -7.08
C GLY A 26 -8.62 -9.86 -5.92
N SER A 27 -7.46 -9.74 -5.29
CA SER A 27 -7.16 -10.51 -4.08
C SER A 27 -7.98 -10.00 -2.88
N PRO A 28 -8.42 -10.91 -1.98
CA PRO A 28 -9.25 -10.54 -0.84
C PRO A 28 -8.51 -9.65 0.16
N ALA A 29 -9.27 -8.79 0.83
CA ALA A 29 -8.82 -8.11 2.03
C ALA A 29 -8.73 -9.07 3.21
N TRP A 30 -8.04 -8.67 4.26
CA TRP A 30 -7.98 -9.41 5.51
C TRP A 30 -8.62 -8.60 6.64
N LEU A 31 -9.16 -9.34 7.61
CA LEU A 31 -9.68 -8.83 8.87
C LEU A 31 -8.95 -9.55 10.01
N TYR A 32 -8.47 -8.75 10.95
CA TYR A 32 -8.02 -9.23 12.26
C TYR A 32 -9.04 -8.82 13.31
N VAL A 33 -9.40 -9.75 14.17
CA VAL A 33 -10.21 -9.52 15.37
C VAL A 33 -9.51 -10.18 16.54
N SER A 34 -9.19 -9.41 17.56
CA SER A 34 -8.55 -9.92 18.79
C SER A 34 -9.43 -11.00 19.42
N LYS A 35 -8.82 -12.09 19.89
CA LYS A 35 -9.53 -13.19 20.56
C LYS A 35 -10.37 -12.73 21.75
N ARG A 36 -9.95 -11.66 22.44
CA ARG A 36 -10.66 -11.11 23.61
C ARG A 36 -12.05 -10.55 23.30
N VAL A 37 -12.28 -10.12 22.04
CA VAL A 37 -13.54 -9.49 21.63
C VAL A 37 -14.33 -10.32 20.59
N GLN A 38 -13.80 -11.43 20.09
CA GLN A 38 -14.45 -12.23 19.03
C GLN A 38 -15.85 -12.71 19.43
N SER A 39 -16.05 -13.13 20.67
CA SER A 39 -17.34 -13.62 21.16
C SER A 39 -18.34 -12.50 21.46
N GLU A 40 -17.85 -11.29 21.78
CA GLU A 40 -18.68 -10.16 22.19
C GLU A 40 -19.20 -9.34 21.02
N LEU A 41 -18.41 -9.29 19.92
CA LEU A 41 -18.77 -8.51 18.76
C LEU A 41 -19.93 -9.11 17.98
N GLN A 42 -20.89 -8.27 17.64
CA GLN A 42 -22.00 -8.63 16.76
C GLN A 42 -21.66 -8.26 15.31
N VAL A 43 -21.88 -9.20 14.40
CA VAL A 43 -21.71 -8.97 12.97
C VAL A 43 -23.06 -8.56 12.38
N PRO A 44 -23.17 -7.37 11.77
CA PRO A 44 -24.47 -6.85 11.32
C PRO A 44 -25.03 -7.61 10.11
N ILE A 45 -24.16 -8.30 9.36
CA ILE A 45 -24.56 -9.09 8.19
C ILE A 45 -24.31 -10.57 8.50
N GLN A 46 -25.38 -11.35 8.53
CA GLN A 46 -25.31 -12.79 8.71
C GLN A 46 -25.03 -13.48 7.37
N GLY A 47 -24.19 -14.50 7.41
CA GLY A 47 -23.85 -15.27 6.22
C GLY A 47 -23.56 -16.73 6.54
N TRP A 48 -23.79 -17.61 5.62
CA TRP A 48 -23.74 -19.05 5.84
C TRP A 48 -22.35 -19.59 6.19
N PHE A 49 -21.27 -18.88 5.81
CA PHE A 49 -19.91 -19.23 6.24
C PHE A 49 -19.63 -18.90 7.71
N ALA A 50 -20.35 -17.93 8.26
CA ALA A 50 -20.26 -17.56 9.68
C ALA A 50 -21.07 -18.46 10.61
N GLN A 51 -21.96 -19.29 10.06
CA GLN A 51 -22.77 -20.25 10.81
C GLN A 51 -21.86 -21.28 11.49
N ASP A 52 -22.11 -21.63 12.75
CA ASP A 52 -21.28 -22.59 13.48
C ASP A 52 -21.40 -23.99 12.89
N ALA A 53 -22.60 -24.49 12.76
CA ALA A 53 -22.94 -25.74 12.07
C ALA A 53 -23.31 -25.44 10.59
N GLN A 54 -22.34 -25.12 9.77
CA GLN A 54 -22.52 -24.56 8.42
C GLN A 54 -23.47 -25.34 7.49
N PHE A 55 -23.49 -26.64 7.60
CA PHE A 55 -24.27 -27.54 6.71
C PHE A 55 -25.57 -28.04 7.30
N GLU A 56 -25.92 -27.68 8.51
CA GLU A 56 -27.21 -28.11 9.11
C GLU A 56 -28.40 -27.38 8.51
N MET A 57 -28.20 -26.24 7.88
CA MET A 57 -29.25 -25.46 7.18
C MET A 57 -30.53 -25.24 8.00
N GLY A 58 -30.38 -25.07 9.31
CA GLY A 58 -31.50 -24.82 10.23
C GLY A 58 -32.11 -23.41 10.07
N PRO A 59 -33.27 -23.16 10.63
CA PRO A 59 -33.95 -21.87 10.52
C PRO A 59 -33.36 -20.79 11.44
N VAL A 60 -32.43 -21.14 12.31
CA VAL A 60 -31.80 -20.24 13.28
C VAL A 60 -30.32 -20.05 12.89
N PHE A 61 -29.90 -18.79 12.89
CA PHE A 61 -28.47 -18.47 12.68
C PHE A 61 -27.76 -18.49 14.04
N GLU A 62 -26.78 -19.39 14.14
CA GLU A 62 -25.88 -19.50 15.29
C GLU A 62 -24.45 -19.17 14.78
N ARG A 63 -23.99 -17.95 15.12
CA ARG A 63 -22.66 -17.48 14.68
C ARG A 63 -21.54 -18.25 15.38
N SER A 64 -20.55 -18.72 14.62
CA SER A 64 -19.32 -19.24 15.20
C SER A 64 -18.64 -18.20 16.11
N GLN A 65 -18.21 -18.61 17.29
CA GLN A 65 -17.56 -17.76 18.29
C GLN A 65 -16.09 -17.47 17.98
N THR A 66 -15.60 -17.98 16.85
CA THR A 66 -14.22 -17.78 16.38
C THR A 66 -14.17 -16.72 15.28
N ILE A 67 -12.96 -16.44 14.76
CA ILE A 67 -12.77 -15.56 13.61
C ILE A 67 -13.60 -15.96 12.38
N ARG A 68 -13.96 -17.23 12.25
CA ARG A 68 -14.85 -17.71 11.19
C ARG A 68 -16.23 -17.03 11.23
N GLY A 69 -16.72 -16.66 12.40
CA GLY A 69 -17.98 -15.94 12.56
C GLY A 69 -18.04 -14.56 11.89
N PHE A 70 -16.92 -14.06 11.38
CA PHE A 70 -16.82 -12.80 10.63
C PHE A 70 -16.76 -13.02 9.11
N GLN A 71 -16.74 -14.27 8.65
CA GLN A 71 -16.72 -14.60 7.24
C GLN A 71 -18.15 -14.80 6.72
N ILE A 72 -18.62 -13.89 5.87
CA ILE A 72 -20.01 -13.87 5.43
C ILE A 72 -20.29 -14.95 4.38
N ALA A 73 -19.42 -15.10 3.37
CA ALA A 73 -19.67 -15.95 2.22
C ALA A 73 -18.41 -16.70 1.77
N SER A 74 -18.55 -17.51 0.74
CA SER A 74 -17.46 -18.24 0.11
C SER A 74 -16.38 -17.28 -0.38
N PRO A 75 -15.11 -17.49 0.01
CA PRO A 75 -14.04 -16.62 -0.42
C PRO A 75 -13.66 -16.87 -1.90
N SER A 76 -13.04 -15.88 -2.53
CA SER A 76 -12.45 -16.03 -3.86
C SER A 76 -11.29 -17.02 -3.83
N LEU A 77 -11.47 -18.21 -4.38
CA LEU A 77 -10.42 -19.24 -4.42
C LEU A 77 -9.17 -18.78 -5.17
N MET A 78 -9.35 -18.14 -6.33
CA MET A 78 -8.25 -17.60 -7.13
C MET A 78 -7.52 -16.48 -6.38
N GLY A 79 -8.26 -15.56 -5.76
CA GLY A 79 -7.67 -14.50 -4.95
C GLY A 79 -6.87 -15.03 -3.76
N ILE A 80 -7.36 -16.07 -3.08
CA ILE A 80 -6.63 -16.72 -1.97
C ILE A 80 -5.34 -17.35 -2.46
N ARG A 81 -5.33 -17.98 -3.65
CA ARG A 81 -4.09 -18.55 -4.24
C ARG A 81 -3.05 -17.48 -4.53
N CYS A 82 -3.48 -16.32 -5.05
CA CYS A 82 -2.58 -15.17 -5.23
C CYS A 82 -1.99 -14.69 -3.89
N VAL A 83 -2.83 -14.60 -2.85
CA VAL A 83 -2.37 -14.25 -1.50
C VAL A 83 -1.38 -15.28 -0.97
N GLN A 84 -1.68 -16.56 -1.09
CA GLN A 84 -0.81 -17.64 -0.62
C GLN A 84 0.59 -17.54 -1.25
N THR A 85 0.66 -17.34 -2.57
CA THR A 85 1.93 -17.21 -3.29
C THR A 85 2.70 -15.96 -2.84
N ALA A 86 2.04 -14.79 -2.82
CA ALA A 86 2.67 -13.54 -2.43
C ALA A 86 3.16 -13.55 -0.97
N PHE A 87 2.36 -14.08 -0.06
CA PHE A 87 2.74 -14.16 1.35
C PHE A 87 3.81 -15.22 1.63
N SER A 88 3.94 -16.28 0.80
CA SER A 88 5.09 -17.18 0.91
C SER A 88 6.40 -16.48 0.54
N MET A 89 6.40 -15.60 -0.47
CA MET A 89 7.57 -14.77 -0.83
C MET A 89 7.92 -13.77 0.30
N ILE A 90 6.91 -13.13 0.91
CA ILE A 90 7.11 -12.25 2.06
C ILE A 90 7.70 -13.02 3.24
N LYS A 91 7.21 -14.24 3.50
CA LYS A 91 7.72 -15.10 4.56
C LYS A 91 9.17 -15.53 4.31
N GLU A 92 9.51 -15.85 3.05
CA GLU A 92 10.87 -16.20 2.64
C GLU A 92 11.85 -15.04 2.83
N ALA A 93 11.47 -13.85 2.39
CA ALA A 93 12.28 -12.64 2.54
C ALA A 93 12.43 -12.17 4.00
N GLY A 94 11.40 -12.39 4.82
CA GLY A 94 11.31 -11.91 6.19
C GLY A 94 10.86 -10.45 6.28
N ILE A 95 9.95 -10.17 7.21
CA ILE A 95 9.36 -8.83 7.37
C ILE A 95 10.39 -7.77 7.79
N ASP A 96 11.39 -8.15 8.57
CA ASP A 96 12.46 -7.25 9.02
C ASP A 96 13.33 -6.79 7.85
N ALA A 97 13.72 -7.70 6.96
CA ALA A 97 14.49 -7.38 5.77
C ALA A 97 13.69 -6.47 4.82
N ILE A 98 12.39 -6.74 4.66
CA ILE A 98 11.48 -5.92 3.86
C ILE A 98 11.34 -4.51 4.46
N ALA A 99 11.16 -4.42 5.78
CA ALA A 99 11.04 -3.14 6.50
C ALA A 99 12.35 -2.35 6.43
N HIS A 100 13.49 -3.00 6.62
CA HIS A 100 14.80 -2.38 6.48
C HIS A 100 15.03 -1.83 5.06
N LYS A 101 14.74 -2.63 4.03
CA LYS A 101 14.88 -2.18 2.63
C LYS A 101 13.95 -1.01 2.31
N ALA A 102 12.73 -0.97 2.87
CA ALA A 102 11.83 0.16 2.73
C ALA A 102 12.40 1.43 3.38
N ALA A 103 12.96 1.31 4.58
CA ALA A 103 13.56 2.43 5.30
C ALA A 103 14.77 3.00 4.54
N VAL A 104 15.69 2.14 4.10
CA VAL A 104 16.87 2.54 3.31
C VAL A 104 16.47 3.14 1.96
N GLY A 105 15.53 2.52 1.25
CA GLY A 105 15.07 3.02 -0.04
C GLY A 105 14.36 4.38 0.05
N THR A 106 13.52 4.59 1.06
CA THR A 106 12.89 5.91 1.27
C THR A 106 13.88 6.95 1.79
N GLN A 107 14.92 6.55 2.52
CA GLN A 107 16.02 7.45 2.89
C GLN A 107 16.79 7.91 1.64
N MET A 108 17.15 6.98 0.75
CA MET A 108 17.78 7.31 -0.53
C MET A 108 16.91 8.26 -1.36
N MET A 109 15.58 8.04 -1.41
CA MET A 109 14.67 8.97 -2.08
C MET A 109 14.72 10.38 -1.52
N ILE A 110 14.84 10.53 -0.18
CA ILE A 110 14.94 11.84 0.47
C ILE A 110 16.29 12.50 0.16
N GLU A 111 17.39 11.76 0.15
CA GLU A 111 18.71 12.27 -0.21
C GLU A 111 18.75 12.74 -1.68
N LEU A 112 18.19 11.96 -2.61
CA LEU A 112 18.04 12.35 -4.00
C LEU A 112 17.09 13.55 -4.18
N TYR A 113 16.05 13.65 -3.38
CA TYR A 113 15.20 14.83 -3.34
C TYR A 113 16.00 16.07 -2.91
N ASP A 114 16.75 16.00 -1.80
CA ASP A 114 17.52 17.12 -1.27
C ASP A 114 18.54 17.64 -2.30
N GLU A 115 19.23 16.73 -2.98
CA GLU A 115 20.26 17.08 -3.94
C GLU A 115 19.70 17.56 -5.29
N TRP A 116 18.64 16.91 -5.78
CA TRP A 116 18.22 17.11 -7.17
C TRP A 116 16.90 17.85 -7.35
N LEU A 117 15.94 17.67 -6.45
CA LEU A 117 14.58 18.17 -6.64
C LEU A 117 14.25 19.40 -5.80
N ALA A 118 14.80 19.51 -4.61
CA ALA A 118 14.61 20.70 -3.78
C ALA A 118 15.10 22.00 -4.47
N PRO A 119 16.26 21.99 -5.17
CA PRO A 119 16.70 23.18 -5.93
C PRO A 119 15.76 23.55 -7.10
N LEU A 120 14.90 22.65 -7.53
CA LEU A 120 13.91 22.86 -8.59
C LEU A 120 12.56 23.35 -8.09
N GLY A 121 12.44 23.69 -6.79
CA GLY A 121 11.20 24.20 -6.19
C GLY A 121 10.19 23.13 -5.78
N ILE A 122 10.61 21.88 -5.74
CA ILE A 122 9.79 20.80 -5.18
C ILE A 122 9.99 20.77 -3.66
N GLU A 123 8.93 20.56 -2.90
CA GLU A 123 8.96 20.48 -1.44
C GLU A 123 8.74 19.04 -0.95
N LEU A 124 9.38 18.66 0.16
CA LEU A 124 9.16 17.37 0.82
C LEU A 124 8.05 17.47 1.85
N ASN A 125 7.03 16.63 1.72
CA ASN A 125 5.92 16.49 2.67
C ASN A 125 5.90 15.08 3.28
N THR A 126 7.04 14.65 3.80
CA THR A 126 7.21 13.33 4.47
C THR A 126 8.17 13.49 5.63
N SER A 127 7.91 12.83 6.75
CA SER A 127 8.82 12.81 7.88
C SER A 127 10.19 12.26 7.47
N ARG A 128 11.25 12.92 7.96
CA ARG A 128 12.62 12.46 7.77
C ARG A 128 13.00 11.32 8.73
N ASP A 129 12.22 11.13 9.79
CA ASP A 129 12.40 10.01 10.71
C ASP A 129 11.88 8.72 10.04
N PRO A 130 12.74 7.69 9.84
CA PRO A 130 12.32 6.42 9.26
C PRO A 130 11.30 5.65 10.12
N LYS A 131 11.14 6.00 11.38
CA LYS A 131 10.12 5.40 12.28
C LYS A 131 8.72 5.97 12.02
N GLU A 132 8.63 7.14 11.42
CA GLU A 132 7.38 7.85 11.16
C GLU A 132 6.92 7.74 9.70
N ARG A 133 7.65 7.04 8.83
CA ARG A 133 7.30 6.87 7.43
C ARG A 133 7.24 5.41 7.01
N GLY A 134 6.41 5.14 6.00
CA GLY A 134 6.33 3.83 5.36
C GLY A 134 7.21 3.72 4.11
N GLY A 135 6.79 2.89 3.14
CA GLY A 135 7.52 2.66 1.89
C GLY A 135 7.28 3.69 0.80
N HIS A 136 6.93 4.93 1.12
CA HIS A 136 6.73 6.00 0.13
C HIS A 136 7.14 7.37 0.69
N ILE A 137 7.39 8.30 -0.23
CA ILE A 137 7.52 9.73 0.09
C ILE A 137 6.46 10.53 -0.69
N SER A 138 6.11 11.68 -0.16
CA SER A 138 5.21 12.65 -0.77
C SER A 138 5.98 13.95 -1.02
N LEU A 139 5.93 14.40 -2.26
CA LEU A 139 6.52 15.65 -2.71
C LEU A 139 5.40 16.62 -3.08
N VAL A 140 5.64 17.92 -2.96
CA VAL A 140 4.65 18.95 -3.24
C VAL A 140 5.16 19.89 -4.32
N HIS A 141 4.30 20.20 -5.29
CA HIS A 141 4.57 21.19 -6.33
C HIS A 141 3.24 21.74 -6.87
N PRO A 142 3.13 23.05 -7.19
CA PRO A 142 1.90 23.60 -7.76
C PRO A 142 1.40 22.83 -9.00
N ASP A 143 2.31 22.42 -9.88
CA ASP A 143 2.02 21.68 -11.11
C ASP A 143 2.08 20.15 -10.92
N ALA A 144 1.87 19.63 -9.71
CA ALA A 144 2.03 18.19 -9.39
C ALA A 144 1.21 17.29 -10.31
N ALA A 145 -0.03 17.68 -10.65
CA ALA A 145 -0.87 16.89 -11.55
C ALA A 145 -0.22 16.75 -12.94
N GLN A 146 0.29 17.84 -13.49
CA GLN A 146 0.93 17.89 -14.79
C GLN A 146 2.25 17.11 -14.80
N ILE A 147 3.06 17.29 -13.74
CA ILE A 147 4.30 16.52 -13.54
C ILE A 147 4.01 15.01 -13.48
N CYS A 148 2.97 14.58 -12.76
CA CYS A 148 2.61 13.17 -12.70
C CYS A 148 2.21 12.58 -14.07
N VAL A 149 1.48 13.34 -14.89
CA VAL A 149 1.15 12.93 -16.26
C VAL A 149 2.42 12.83 -17.10
N ALA A 150 3.27 13.83 -17.06
CA ALA A 150 4.52 13.87 -17.83
C ALA A 150 5.50 12.77 -17.42
N LEU A 151 5.65 12.50 -16.12
CA LEU A 151 6.47 11.40 -15.62
C LEU A 151 6.01 10.05 -16.21
N ARG A 152 4.71 9.82 -16.26
CA ARG A 152 4.13 8.58 -16.80
C ARG A 152 4.31 8.47 -18.31
N THR A 153 4.05 9.55 -19.05
CA THR A 153 3.97 9.51 -20.52
C THR A 153 5.31 9.78 -21.21
N MET A 154 6.21 10.53 -20.58
CA MET A 154 7.48 10.98 -21.19
C MET A 154 8.71 10.38 -20.53
N ALA A 155 8.63 10.02 -19.23
CA ALA A 155 9.79 9.57 -18.46
C ALA A 155 9.70 8.11 -18.01
N ASN A 156 8.60 7.41 -18.30
CA ASN A 156 8.35 6.04 -17.87
C ASN A 156 8.53 5.85 -16.34
N VAL A 157 8.05 6.82 -15.55
CA VAL A 157 7.97 6.79 -14.10
C VAL A 157 6.50 6.90 -13.73
N ILE A 158 6.00 6.00 -12.88
CA ILE A 158 4.58 5.92 -12.53
C ILE A 158 4.37 6.45 -11.10
N PRO A 159 4.19 7.76 -10.91
CA PRO A 159 3.84 8.33 -9.62
C PRO A 159 2.34 8.23 -9.38
N ASP A 160 1.93 8.55 -8.17
CA ASP A 160 0.53 8.71 -7.77
C ASP A 160 0.26 10.17 -7.42
N TYR A 161 -0.65 10.80 -8.16
CA TYR A 161 -1.09 12.16 -7.86
C TYR A 161 -2.08 12.17 -6.69
N ARG A 162 -1.87 13.06 -5.73
CA ARG A 162 -2.79 13.32 -4.62
C ARG A 162 -3.15 14.80 -4.56
N THR A 163 -4.44 15.06 -4.56
CA THR A 163 -4.97 16.43 -4.43
C THR A 163 -4.56 17.05 -3.08
N PRO A 164 -4.30 18.35 -3.03
CA PRO A 164 -4.40 19.29 -4.16
C PRO A 164 -3.14 19.35 -5.05
N ASN A 165 -1.95 18.99 -4.55
CA ASN A 165 -0.67 19.29 -5.20
C ASN A 165 0.45 18.31 -4.85
N SER A 166 0.13 17.06 -4.51
CA SER A 166 1.14 16.09 -4.10
C SER A 166 1.47 15.06 -5.18
N ILE A 167 2.76 14.75 -5.29
CA ILE A 167 3.36 13.68 -6.08
C ILE A 167 3.82 12.61 -5.10
N ARG A 168 3.19 11.44 -5.08
CA ARG A 168 3.61 10.35 -4.22
C ARG A 168 4.43 9.34 -5.01
N LEU A 169 5.62 9.04 -4.51
CA LEU A 169 6.52 8.02 -5.02
C LEU A 169 6.68 6.93 -3.99
N ALA A 170 6.49 5.69 -4.40
CA ALA A 170 6.53 4.53 -3.52
C ALA A 170 7.50 3.48 -4.05
N ILE A 171 8.09 2.73 -3.12
CA ILE A 171 8.81 1.50 -3.45
C ILE A 171 7.99 0.29 -3.00
N SER A 172 8.04 -0.77 -3.80
CA SER A 172 7.67 -2.10 -3.33
C SER A 172 8.99 -2.82 -2.99
N PRO A 173 9.30 -3.05 -1.70
CA PRO A 173 10.64 -3.50 -1.31
C PRO A 173 11.05 -4.85 -1.94
N LEU A 174 10.11 -5.73 -2.27
CA LEU A 174 10.45 -6.99 -2.92
C LEU A 174 10.97 -6.79 -4.35
N PRO A 175 10.23 -6.19 -5.29
CA PRO A 175 10.65 -6.08 -6.68
C PRO A 175 11.54 -4.86 -6.97
N THR A 176 11.41 -3.74 -6.24
CA THR A 176 12.10 -2.49 -6.59
C THR A 176 13.57 -2.51 -6.13
N SER A 177 14.47 -2.28 -7.04
CA SER A 177 15.92 -2.11 -6.77
C SER A 177 16.28 -0.66 -6.44
N TYR A 178 17.43 -0.45 -5.80
CA TYR A 178 17.96 0.89 -5.57
C TYR A 178 18.37 1.62 -6.87
N VAL A 179 18.77 0.86 -7.89
CA VAL A 179 19.06 1.41 -9.22
C VAL A 179 17.80 2.00 -9.85
N GLU A 180 16.66 1.31 -9.76
CA GLU A 180 15.40 1.83 -10.26
C GLU A 180 14.93 3.09 -9.52
N ILE A 181 15.20 3.19 -8.21
CA ILE A 181 14.94 4.42 -7.45
C ILE A 181 15.78 5.57 -8.02
N TRP A 182 17.08 5.34 -8.17
CA TRP A 182 18.01 6.35 -8.70
C TRP A 182 17.62 6.80 -10.10
N ASP A 183 17.37 5.86 -11.01
CA ASP A 183 16.95 6.13 -12.39
C ASP A 183 15.63 6.91 -12.45
N GLY A 184 14.67 6.53 -11.62
CA GLY A 184 13.37 7.22 -11.54
C GLY A 184 13.52 8.67 -11.11
N PHE A 185 14.36 8.95 -10.10
CA PHE A 185 14.66 10.29 -9.63
C PHE A 185 15.48 11.11 -10.64
N ALA A 186 16.44 10.50 -11.33
CA ALA A 186 17.20 11.16 -12.40
C ALA A 186 16.27 11.61 -13.54
N ARG A 187 15.37 10.74 -13.99
CA ARG A 187 14.35 11.08 -15.00
C ARG A 187 13.40 12.19 -14.55
N MET A 188 12.98 12.15 -13.29
CA MET A 188 12.13 13.20 -12.71
C MET A 188 12.87 14.54 -12.67
N ARG A 189 14.12 14.56 -12.20
CA ARG A 189 14.99 15.76 -12.21
C ARG A 189 15.07 16.36 -13.61
N ASP A 190 15.44 15.55 -14.60
CA ASP A 190 15.66 16.02 -15.97
C ASP A 190 14.37 16.56 -16.60
N LEU A 191 13.24 15.91 -16.33
CA LEU A 191 11.91 16.35 -16.78
C LEU A 191 11.51 17.68 -16.17
N VAL A 192 11.72 17.85 -14.86
CA VAL A 192 11.35 19.09 -14.15
C VAL A 192 12.33 20.22 -14.50
N ALA A 193 13.62 19.96 -14.47
CA ALA A 193 14.65 20.96 -14.80
C ALA A 193 14.53 21.51 -16.23
N SER A 194 14.17 20.67 -17.19
CA SER A 194 13.92 21.11 -18.59
C SER A 194 12.60 21.83 -18.79
N GLY A 195 11.68 21.78 -17.83
CA GLY A 195 10.34 22.35 -17.96
C GLY A 195 9.41 21.59 -18.94
N ARG A 196 9.85 20.47 -19.50
CA ARG A 196 9.11 19.71 -20.50
C ARG A 196 7.80 19.13 -19.99
N TYR A 197 7.65 18.99 -18.68
CA TYR A 197 6.36 18.58 -18.09
C TYR A 197 5.21 19.52 -18.48
N LYS A 198 5.50 20.79 -18.84
CA LYS A 198 4.50 21.78 -19.30
C LYS A 198 3.97 21.51 -20.71
N GLU A 199 4.60 20.62 -21.47
CA GLU A 199 4.16 20.23 -22.80
C GLU A 199 2.90 19.33 -22.76
N VAL A 200 2.64 18.66 -21.63
CA VAL A 200 1.45 17.81 -21.46
C VAL A 200 0.28 18.66 -20.98
N LYS A 201 -0.93 18.38 -21.50
CA LYS A 201 -2.15 19.01 -21.00
C LYS A 201 -2.42 18.55 -19.57
N GLU A 202 -2.94 19.45 -18.73
CA GLU A 202 -3.48 19.07 -17.43
C GLU A 202 -4.61 18.05 -17.67
N GLY A 203 -4.29 16.79 -17.53
CA GLY A 203 -5.25 15.70 -17.57
C GLY A 203 -5.57 15.30 -16.16
N GLY A 204 -6.84 15.33 -15.80
CA GLY A 204 -7.28 14.81 -14.51
C GLY A 204 -6.90 13.34 -14.38
N SER A 205 -5.72 13.07 -13.81
CA SER A 205 -5.33 11.73 -13.42
C SER A 205 -6.26 11.31 -12.30
N ARG A 206 -7.24 10.46 -12.62
CA ARG A 206 -8.00 9.79 -11.56
C ARG A 206 -7.03 8.89 -10.78
N VAL A 207 -7.10 9.00 -9.47
CA VAL A 207 -6.42 8.08 -8.56
C VAL A 207 -6.87 6.66 -8.91
N THR A 208 -5.93 5.79 -9.22
CA THR A 208 -6.20 4.36 -9.44
C THR A 208 -6.25 3.62 -8.14
#